data_c9c19560d95719ce23a9118dbdef3166
#
_entry.id   c9c19560d95719ce23a9118dbdef3166
#
_cell.length_a   1.000
_cell.length_b   1.000
_cell.length_c   1.000
_cell.angle_alpha   90.00
_cell.angle_beta   90.00
_cell.angle_gamma   90.00
#
_symmetry.space_group_name_H-M   'P 1'
#
loop_
_entity.id
_entity.type
_entity.pdbx_description
1 polymer ?
#
loop_
_entity_poly.entity_id
_entity_poly.type
_entity_poly.pdbx_seq_one_letter_code
_entity_poly.pdbx_strand_id
1 'polypeptide(L)'
;SLAGRNLTYDTWHYHHQNLDFIDLAQAIPECTMILDHFGTPLGVGTYRNYRDEIFQEWRTEMRQLAKCPNVYVKLGGLAMPDNGFGWHKADRPPSSDEFVAAQKKYYLHMIECFGPERCMFESNFPVDRLSISYPVLWNAFKKLTADFSADEKQALFYGTAERVYALTD
;
A
#
# COMPACT_ATOMS: atom_id res chain seq x y z
N SER A 1 14.65 -12.40 -18.73
CA SER A 1 13.49 -11.82 -17.98
C SER A 1 13.80 -11.81 -16.48
N LEU A 2 13.09 -11.01 -15.71
CA LEU A 2 13.20 -10.95 -14.24
C LEU A 2 12.80 -12.31 -13.64
N ALA A 3 11.69 -12.86 -14.10
CA ALA A 3 11.19 -14.17 -13.66
C ALA A 3 12.24 -15.28 -13.84
N GLY A 4 12.91 -15.35 -14.97
CA GLY A 4 13.99 -16.33 -15.23
C GLY A 4 15.23 -16.18 -14.35
N ARG A 5 15.30 -15.10 -13.55
CA ARG A 5 16.40 -14.82 -12.60
C ARG A 5 15.94 -14.85 -11.15
N ASN A 6 14.69 -15.24 -10.92
CA ASN A 6 14.07 -15.23 -9.59
C ASN A 6 14.07 -13.85 -8.91
N LEU A 7 13.89 -12.79 -9.72
CA LEU A 7 13.81 -11.40 -9.26
C LEU A 7 12.37 -10.92 -9.24
N THR A 8 12.06 -10.04 -8.30
CA THR A 8 10.76 -9.35 -8.20
C THR A 8 10.73 -8.09 -9.07
N TYR A 9 9.53 -7.64 -9.39
CA TYR A 9 9.28 -6.36 -10.04
C TYR A 9 8.45 -5.48 -9.13
N ASP A 10 9.09 -4.53 -8.46
CA ASP A 10 8.42 -3.53 -7.63
C ASP A 10 8.05 -2.34 -8.52
N THR A 11 6.82 -1.84 -8.39
CA THR A 11 6.34 -0.74 -9.23
C THR A 11 5.65 0.33 -8.42
N TRP A 12 6.07 1.57 -8.65
CA TRP A 12 5.36 2.77 -8.21
C TRP A 12 4.73 3.45 -9.41
N HIS A 13 3.43 3.69 -9.33
CA HIS A 13 2.66 4.40 -10.34
C HIS A 13 1.46 5.12 -9.69
N TYR A 14 0.74 5.91 -10.46
CA TYR A 14 -0.47 6.60 -10.01
C TYR A 14 -1.73 5.80 -10.33
N HIS A 15 -2.80 6.01 -9.56
CA HIS A 15 -4.05 5.24 -9.64
C HIS A 15 -4.63 5.09 -11.06
N HIS A 16 -4.50 6.10 -11.91
CA HIS A 16 -4.98 6.02 -13.29
C HIS A 16 -4.18 5.06 -14.21
N GLN A 17 -3.11 4.48 -13.70
CA GLN A 17 -2.30 3.45 -14.37
C GLN A 17 -2.53 2.04 -13.81
N ASN A 18 -3.45 1.89 -12.85
CA ASN A 18 -3.71 0.58 -12.23
C ASN A 18 -4.15 -0.48 -13.24
N LEU A 19 -4.95 -0.11 -14.25
CA LEU A 19 -5.39 -1.05 -15.29
C LEU A 19 -4.22 -1.54 -16.13
N ASP A 20 -3.26 -0.68 -16.48
CA ASP A 20 -2.05 -1.08 -17.19
C ASP A 20 -1.20 -2.07 -16.38
N PHE A 21 -1.15 -1.88 -15.05
CA PHE A 21 -0.46 -2.81 -14.16
C PHE A 21 -1.20 -4.15 -14.02
N ILE A 22 -2.53 -4.14 -14.01
CA ILE A 22 -3.35 -5.37 -14.02
C ILE A 22 -3.07 -6.16 -15.30
N ASP A 23 -3.08 -5.51 -16.46
CA ASP A 23 -2.80 -6.15 -17.74
C ASP A 23 -1.37 -6.74 -17.76
N LEU A 24 -0.39 -6.02 -17.23
CA LEU A 24 0.97 -6.50 -17.11
C LEU A 24 1.07 -7.74 -16.19
N ALA A 25 0.41 -7.72 -15.04
CA ALA A 25 0.42 -8.83 -14.08
C ALA A 25 -0.22 -10.09 -14.67
N GLN A 26 -1.26 -9.93 -15.47
CA GLN A 26 -1.93 -11.03 -16.18
C GLN A 26 -1.08 -11.59 -17.33
N ALA A 27 -0.34 -10.71 -18.02
CA ALA A 27 0.50 -11.10 -19.15
C ALA A 27 1.77 -11.87 -18.73
N ILE A 28 2.24 -11.70 -17.49
CA ILE A 28 3.51 -12.30 -17.01
C ILE A 28 3.26 -12.96 -15.63
N PRO A 29 2.43 -14.01 -15.56
CA PRO A 29 2.04 -14.62 -14.28
C PRO A 29 3.19 -15.30 -13.53
N GLU A 30 4.29 -15.62 -14.22
CA GLU A 30 5.50 -16.20 -13.62
C GLU A 30 6.40 -15.17 -12.92
N CYS A 31 6.14 -13.86 -13.08
CA CYS A 31 6.91 -12.81 -12.42
C CYS A 31 6.22 -12.39 -11.13
N THR A 32 6.91 -12.47 -10.01
CA THR A 32 6.44 -11.87 -8.75
C THR A 32 6.48 -10.34 -8.88
N MET A 33 5.33 -9.72 -8.73
CA MET A 33 5.17 -8.27 -8.84
C MET A 33 4.71 -7.68 -7.51
N ILE A 34 5.22 -6.49 -7.18
CA ILE A 34 4.88 -5.78 -5.95
C ILE A 34 4.31 -4.41 -6.31
N LEU A 35 3.07 -4.17 -5.89
CA LEU A 35 2.45 -2.86 -5.98
C LEU A 35 2.93 -1.99 -4.83
N ASP A 36 3.64 -0.90 -5.12
CA ASP A 36 4.05 0.07 -4.14
C ASP A 36 2.93 1.09 -3.85
N HIS A 37 2.84 1.51 -2.60
CA HIS A 37 2.09 2.70 -2.17
C HIS A 37 0.64 2.74 -2.62
N PHE A 38 -0.06 1.58 -2.61
CA PHE A 38 -1.49 1.48 -2.99
C PHE A 38 -1.80 1.88 -4.45
N GLY A 39 -0.81 1.90 -5.36
CA GLY A 39 -0.98 2.51 -6.68
C GLY A 39 -1.33 4.00 -6.57
N THR A 40 -0.83 4.67 -5.57
CA THR A 40 -0.88 6.12 -5.30
C THR A 40 -2.16 6.81 -5.74
N PRO A 41 -3.29 6.65 -5.01
CA PRO A 41 -4.50 7.41 -5.28
C PRO A 41 -4.26 8.90 -5.06
N LEU A 42 -4.25 9.68 -6.15
CA LEU A 42 -3.95 11.10 -6.14
C LEU A 42 -5.04 11.92 -5.44
N GLY A 43 -4.60 12.94 -4.69
CA GLY A 43 -5.48 13.89 -4.02
C GLY A 43 -5.05 15.35 -4.20
N VAL A 44 -4.22 15.62 -5.22
CA VAL A 44 -3.68 16.96 -5.52
C VAL A 44 -3.98 17.38 -6.96
N GLY A 45 -3.69 18.64 -7.29
CA GLY A 45 -3.91 19.17 -8.63
C GLY A 45 -5.38 19.04 -9.06
N THR A 46 -5.62 18.50 -10.24
CA THR A 46 -6.95 18.27 -10.81
C THR A 46 -7.76 17.22 -10.05
N TYR A 47 -7.10 16.36 -9.25
CA TYR A 47 -7.72 15.27 -8.49
C TYR A 47 -8.19 15.68 -7.08
N ARG A 48 -7.88 16.92 -6.66
CA ARG A 48 -8.11 17.39 -5.27
C ARG A 48 -9.54 17.22 -4.76
N ASN A 49 -10.53 17.39 -5.61
CA ASN A 49 -11.94 17.38 -5.23
C ASN A 49 -12.65 16.05 -5.55
N TYR A 50 -11.93 15.04 -6.03
CA TYR A 50 -12.47 13.77 -6.52
C TYR A 50 -12.04 12.57 -5.67
N ARG A 51 -11.71 12.79 -4.38
CA ARG A 51 -11.19 11.74 -3.50
C ARG A 51 -12.13 10.55 -3.36
N ASP A 52 -13.43 10.78 -3.22
CA ASP A 52 -14.39 9.71 -3.01
C ASP A 52 -14.65 8.93 -4.31
N GLU A 53 -14.73 9.60 -5.43
CA GLU A 53 -14.84 8.99 -6.75
C GLU A 53 -13.60 8.14 -7.04
N ILE A 54 -12.39 8.70 -6.87
CA ILE A 54 -11.13 7.99 -7.04
C ILE A 54 -11.06 6.78 -6.10
N PHE A 55 -11.52 6.90 -4.86
CA PHE A 55 -11.55 5.77 -3.93
C PHE A 55 -12.46 4.64 -4.41
N GLN A 56 -13.62 4.94 -5.01
CA GLN A 56 -14.52 3.90 -5.53
C GLN A 56 -13.94 3.19 -6.76
N GLU A 57 -13.34 3.93 -7.69
CA GLU A 57 -12.64 3.38 -8.86
C GLU A 57 -11.47 2.50 -8.39
N TRP A 58 -10.59 3.06 -7.58
CA TRP A 58 -9.44 2.37 -6.99
C TRP A 58 -9.84 1.07 -6.26
N ARG A 59 -10.92 1.08 -5.48
CA ARG A 59 -11.45 -0.13 -4.82
C ARG A 59 -11.78 -1.25 -5.81
N THR A 60 -12.38 -0.87 -6.92
CA THR A 60 -12.77 -1.82 -7.98
C THR A 60 -11.55 -2.41 -8.66
N GLU A 61 -10.56 -1.56 -8.96
CA GLU A 61 -9.30 -1.96 -9.57
C GLU A 61 -8.46 -2.87 -8.64
N MET A 62 -8.39 -2.55 -7.34
CA MET A 62 -7.69 -3.40 -6.37
C MET A 62 -8.32 -4.78 -6.22
N ARG A 63 -9.66 -4.90 -6.27
CA ARG A 63 -10.34 -6.20 -6.32
C ARG A 63 -10.00 -6.98 -7.59
N GLN A 64 -9.84 -6.30 -8.71
CA GLN A 64 -9.44 -6.93 -9.96
C GLN A 64 -7.98 -7.38 -9.90
N LEU A 65 -7.07 -6.53 -9.45
CA LEU A 65 -5.65 -6.82 -9.30
C LEU A 65 -5.41 -7.99 -8.33
N ALA A 66 -6.18 -8.09 -7.26
CA ALA A 66 -6.07 -9.17 -6.27
C ALA A 66 -6.35 -10.57 -6.83
N LYS A 67 -6.99 -10.67 -8.01
CA LYS A 67 -7.17 -11.95 -8.73
C LYS A 67 -5.87 -12.44 -9.37
N CYS A 68 -4.85 -11.60 -9.50
CA CYS A 68 -3.53 -11.98 -9.97
C CYS A 68 -2.71 -12.58 -8.81
N PRO A 69 -2.45 -13.91 -8.79
CA PRO A 69 -1.81 -14.57 -7.65
C PRO A 69 -0.35 -14.20 -7.49
N ASN A 70 0.27 -13.68 -8.54
CA ASN A 70 1.66 -13.23 -8.60
C ASN A 70 1.87 -11.81 -8.06
N VAL A 71 0.80 -11.13 -7.60
CA VAL A 71 0.89 -9.76 -7.09
C VAL A 71 0.84 -9.71 -5.57
N TYR A 72 1.81 -9.01 -5.00
CA TYR A 72 1.92 -8.62 -3.59
C TYR A 72 1.81 -7.11 -3.46
N VAL A 73 1.52 -6.61 -2.26
CA VAL A 73 1.27 -5.18 -2.07
C VAL A 73 1.98 -4.62 -0.84
N LYS A 74 2.57 -3.44 -0.98
CA LYS A 74 3.12 -2.66 0.13
C LYS A 74 2.08 -1.69 0.66
N LEU A 75 1.83 -1.79 1.94
CA LEU A 75 0.87 -0.98 2.68
C LEU A 75 1.59 0.16 3.41
N GLY A 76 1.94 1.19 2.66
CA GLY A 76 2.59 2.42 3.12
C GLY A 76 2.57 3.47 2.01
N GLY A 77 3.09 4.66 2.30
CA GLY A 77 3.19 5.74 1.31
C GLY A 77 1.93 6.62 1.16
N LEU A 78 0.81 6.33 1.83
CA LEU A 78 -0.37 7.20 1.77
C LEU A 78 -0.21 8.54 2.50
N ALA A 79 0.87 8.73 3.26
CA ALA A 79 1.18 10.01 3.88
C ALA A 79 1.96 10.95 2.94
N MET A 80 2.32 10.50 1.74
CA MET A 80 2.93 11.36 0.72
C MET A 80 2.05 12.59 0.40
N PRO A 81 2.66 13.73 0.07
CA PRO A 81 1.94 14.93 -0.36
C PRO A 81 0.96 14.69 -1.51
N ASP A 82 1.31 13.81 -2.44
CA ASP A 82 0.53 13.49 -3.65
C ASP A 82 -0.85 12.90 -3.34
N ASN A 83 -0.99 12.19 -2.22
CA ASN A 83 -2.27 11.65 -1.78
C ASN A 83 -3.23 12.71 -1.19
N GLY A 84 -2.76 13.95 -1.04
CA GLY A 84 -3.58 15.12 -0.76
C GLY A 84 -4.19 15.19 0.65
N PHE A 85 -3.65 14.47 1.65
CA PHE A 85 -4.08 14.62 3.05
C PHE A 85 -3.61 15.93 3.68
N GLY A 86 -2.63 16.60 3.08
CA GLY A 86 -2.21 17.95 3.46
C GLY A 86 -1.34 18.04 4.72
N TRP A 87 -1.02 16.92 5.35
CA TRP A 87 -0.29 16.89 6.63
C TRP A 87 1.09 17.54 6.57
N HIS A 88 1.77 17.50 5.40
CA HIS A 88 3.05 18.15 5.18
C HIS A 88 3.01 19.68 5.25
N LYS A 89 1.81 20.28 5.26
CA LYS A 89 1.56 21.74 5.37
C LYS A 89 0.78 22.10 6.62
N ALA A 90 0.44 21.12 7.46
CA ALA A 90 -0.28 21.37 8.70
C ALA A 90 0.68 21.91 9.79
N ASP A 91 0.15 22.66 10.74
CA ASP A 91 0.92 23.23 11.86
C ASP A 91 1.58 22.15 12.74
N ARG A 92 1.01 20.95 12.75
CA ARG A 92 1.57 19.78 13.38
C ARG A 92 1.31 18.52 12.57
N PRO A 93 2.16 17.48 12.68
CA PRO A 93 1.88 16.19 12.08
C PRO A 93 0.67 15.52 12.75
N PRO A 94 0.00 14.57 12.05
CA PRO A 94 -1.13 13.84 12.62
C PRO A 94 -0.66 12.92 13.75
N SER A 95 -1.54 12.69 14.71
CA SER A 95 -1.43 11.56 15.64
C SER A 95 -1.73 10.23 14.93
N SER A 96 -1.40 9.10 15.57
CA SER A 96 -1.77 7.78 15.04
C SER A 96 -3.28 7.57 14.93
N ASP A 97 -4.10 8.21 15.79
CA ASP A 97 -5.56 8.13 15.71
C ASP A 97 -6.10 8.92 14.52
N GLU A 98 -5.59 10.12 14.29
CA GLU A 98 -5.95 10.94 13.13
C GLU A 98 -5.56 10.26 11.82
N PHE A 99 -4.37 9.63 11.77
CA PHE A 99 -3.94 8.82 10.64
C PHE A 99 -4.92 7.67 10.38
N VAL A 100 -5.23 6.87 11.41
CA VAL A 100 -6.16 5.74 11.30
C VAL A 100 -7.55 6.22 10.85
N ALA A 101 -8.07 7.30 11.43
CA ALA A 101 -9.37 7.85 11.04
C ALA A 101 -9.43 8.24 9.56
N ALA A 102 -8.34 8.81 9.03
CA ALA A 102 -8.28 9.27 7.65
C ALA A 102 -8.05 8.15 6.62
N GLN A 103 -7.22 7.14 6.96
CA GLN A 103 -6.70 6.20 5.98
C GLN A 103 -7.14 4.75 6.17
N LYS A 104 -7.76 4.38 7.30
CA LYS A 104 -8.18 3.00 7.62
C LYS A 104 -8.88 2.29 6.45
N LYS A 105 -9.76 3.01 5.74
CA LYS A 105 -10.53 2.45 4.63
C LYS A 105 -9.67 1.87 3.50
N TYR A 106 -8.51 2.48 3.22
CA TYR A 106 -7.58 1.99 2.20
C TYR A 106 -6.85 0.73 2.66
N TYR A 107 -6.30 0.76 3.87
CA TYR A 107 -5.55 -0.36 4.44
C TYR A 107 -6.40 -1.63 4.56
N LEU A 108 -7.58 -1.50 5.18
CA LEU A 108 -8.45 -2.65 5.37
C LEU A 108 -8.97 -3.21 4.05
N HIS A 109 -9.26 -2.36 3.07
CA HIS A 109 -9.67 -2.83 1.75
C HIS A 109 -8.59 -3.64 1.04
N MET A 110 -7.32 -3.21 1.12
CA MET A 110 -6.21 -3.98 0.54
C MET A 110 -6.05 -5.33 1.23
N ILE A 111 -6.08 -5.35 2.58
CA ILE A 111 -5.95 -6.59 3.34
C ILE A 111 -7.12 -7.54 3.05
N GLU A 112 -8.34 -7.00 2.94
CA GLU A 112 -9.53 -7.78 2.54
C GLU A 112 -9.38 -8.42 1.15
N CYS A 113 -8.83 -7.67 0.18
CA CYS A 113 -8.69 -8.14 -1.19
C CYS A 113 -7.55 -9.14 -1.39
N PHE A 114 -6.38 -8.85 -0.83
CA PHE A 114 -5.15 -9.63 -1.08
C PHE A 114 -4.89 -10.69 -0.02
N GLY A 115 -5.48 -10.57 1.16
CA GLY A 115 -5.15 -11.34 2.34
C GLY A 115 -3.83 -10.89 2.99
N PRO A 116 -3.64 -11.15 4.30
CA PRO A 116 -2.41 -10.77 5.02
C PRO A 116 -1.14 -11.34 4.38
N GLU A 117 -1.23 -12.55 3.82
CA GLU A 117 -0.13 -13.28 3.19
C GLU A 117 0.44 -12.63 1.91
N ARG A 118 -0.30 -11.69 1.34
CA ARG A 118 0.16 -10.93 0.17
C ARG A 118 0.28 -9.43 0.43
N CYS A 119 0.18 -9.03 1.70
CA CYS A 119 0.33 -7.64 2.15
C CYS A 119 1.57 -7.52 3.04
N MET A 120 2.27 -6.39 2.94
CA MET A 120 3.38 -6.06 3.83
C MET A 120 3.35 -4.58 4.17
N PHE A 121 3.48 -4.24 5.47
CA PHE A 121 3.61 -2.86 5.89
C PHE A 121 4.97 -2.29 5.49
N GLU A 122 4.96 -1.04 5.06
CA GLU A 122 6.17 -0.27 4.79
C GLU A 122 6.07 1.14 5.36
N SER A 123 7.20 1.77 5.63
CA SER A 123 7.24 3.13 6.14
C SER A 123 7.23 4.21 5.07
N ASN A 124 7.71 3.88 3.88
CA ASN A 124 8.02 4.83 2.80
C ASN A 124 8.92 5.99 3.28
N PHE A 125 9.79 5.73 4.26
CA PHE A 125 10.76 6.73 4.72
C PHE A 125 11.99 6.74 3.82
N PRO A 126 12.52 7.96 3.51
CA PRO A 126 12.24 9.24 4.18
C PRO A 126 11.06 10.06 3.62
N VAL A 127 10.34 9.63 2.59
CA VAL A 127 9.33 10.47 1.91
C VAL A 127 8.17 10.81 2.84
N ASP A 128 7.58 9.84 3.52
CA ASP A 128 6.46 10.06 4.43
C ASP A 128 6.84 10.89 5.68
N ARG A 129 8.13 11.07 5.96
CA ARG A 129 8.61 11.97 7.03
C ARG A 129 8.15 13.42 6.84
N LEU A 130 7.85 13.82 5.63
CA LEU A 130 7.27 15.14 5.35
C LEU A 130 5.92 15.35 6.06
N SER A 131 5.21 14.28 6.35
CA SER A 131 3.84 14.32 6.86
C SER A 131 3.68 13.68 8.24
N ILE A 132 4.47 12.66 8.58
CA ILE A 132 4.27 11.87 9.81
C ILE A 132 5.62 11.39 10.37
N SER A 133 5.71 11.22 11.69
CA SER A 133 6.90 10.62 12.29
C SER A 133 6.86 9.09 12.22
N TYR A 134 8.03 8.47 12.15
CA TYR A 134 8.18 7.01 12.08
C TYR A 134 7.46 6.27 13.22
N PRO A 135 7.64 6.67 14.52
CA PRO A 135 6.94 5.99 15.61
C PRO A 135 5.42 6.12 15.53
N VAL A 136 4.89 7.27 15.08
CA VAL A 136 3.46 7.51 14.95
C VAL A 136 2.86 6.63 13.83
N LEU A 137 3.56 6.49 12.70
CA LEU A 137 3.16 5.61 11.61
C LEU A 137 3.05 4.14 12.06
N TRP A 138 4.10 3.61 12.71
CA TRP A 138 4.07 2.23 13.21
C TRP A 138 3.04 2.00 14.32
N ASN A 139 2.79 3.01 15.16
CA ASN A 139 1.69 2.95 16.12
C ASN A 139 0.31 2.93 15.42
N ALA A 140 0.16 3.65 14.31
CA ALA A 140 -1.07 3.60 13.51
C ALA A 140 -1.28 2.20 12.91
N PHE A 141 -0.25 1.55 12.38
CA PHE A 141 -0.35 0.16 11.88
C PHE A 141 -0.77 -0.83 12.97
N LYS A 142 -0.20 -0.70 14.18
CA LYS A 142 -0.61 -1.51 15.33
C LYS A 142 -2.08 -1.31 15.70
N LYS A 143 -2.58 -0.06 15.63
CA LYS A 143 -4.00 0.25 15.88
C LYS A 143 -4.91 -0.30 14.78
N LEU A 144 -4.49 -0.20 13.51
CA LEU A 144 -5.24 -0.75 12.37
C LEU A 144 -5.45 -2.26 12.49
N THR A 145 -4.49 -2.95 13.07
CA THR A 145 -4.48 -4.42 13.20
C THR A 145 -4.80 -4.90 14.62
N ALA A 146 -5.37 -4.05 15.50
CA ALA A 146 -5.57 -4.39 16.89
C ALA A 146 -6.33 -5.72 17.08
N ASP A 147 -7.38 -5.95 16.28
CA ASP A 147 -8.26 -7.10 16.33
C ASP A 147 -7.81 -8.29 15.46
N PHE A 148 -6.67 -8.17 14.77
CA PHE A 148 -6.12 -9.23 13.93
C PHE A 148 -5.43 -10.31 14.77
N SER A 149 -5.42 -11.54 14.27
CA SER A 149 -4.70 -12.65 14.89
C SER A 149 -3.18 -12.43 14.92
N ALA A 150 -2.48 -13.23 15.70
CA ALA A 150 -1.02 -13.18 15.78
C ALA A 150 -0.38 -13.49 14.42
N ASP A 151 -0.92 -14.49 13.70
CA ASP A 151 -0.41 -14.92 12.39
C ASP A 151 -0.62 -13.86 11.32
N GLU A 152 -1.80 -13.21 11.28
CA GLU A 152 -2.05 -12.10 10.37
C GLU A 152 -1.13 -10.91 10.64
N LYS A 153 -0.91 -10.57 11.92
CA LYS A 153 0.06 -9.53 12.31
C LYS A 153 1.47 -9.90 11.87
N GLN A 154 1.87 -11.15 12.11
CA GLN A 154 3.19 -11.64 11.68
C GLN A 154 3.38 -11.47 10.17
N ALA A 155 2.41 -11.90 9.37
CA ALA A 155 2.45 -11.76 7.92
C ALA A 155 2.63 -10.30 7.50
N LEU A 156 1.76 -9.40 8.00
CA LEU A 156 1.73 -7.98 7.64
C LEU A 156 3.00 -7.22 8.05
N PHE A 157 3.55 -7.49 9.23
CA PHE A 157 4.66 -6.71 9.79
C PHE A 157 6.05 -7.17 9.33
N TYR A 158 6.21 -8.45 8.94
CA TYR A 158 7.51 -8.93 8.46
C TYR A 158 7.46 -10.21 7.58
N GLY A 159 6.60 -11.18 7.89
CA GLY A 159 6.67 -12.52 7.28
C GLY A 159 6.43 -12.52 5.77
N THR A 160 5.54 -11.68 5.26
CA THR A 160 5.33 -11.54 3.82
C THR A 160 6.55 -10.95 3.14
N ALA A 161 7.14 -9.90 3.70
CA ALA A 161 8.36 -9.28 3.16
C ALA A 161 9.54 -10.26 3.18
N GLU A 162 9.75 -10.95 4.31
CA GLU A 162 10.77 -11.98 4.46
C GLU A 162 10.69 -13.04 3.34
N ARG A 163 9.49 -13.57 3.09
CA ARG A 163 9.25 -14.58 2.05
C ARG A 163 9.45 -14.03 0.64
N VAL A 164 8.88 -12.86 0.35
CA VAL A 164 8.87 -12.28 -1.00
C VAL A 164 10.26 -11.84 -1.44
N TYR A 165 11.04 -11.27 -0.53
CA TYR A 165 12.38 -10.78 -0.80
C TYR A 165 13.49 -11.76 -0.39
N ALA A 166 13.12 -12.98 0.04
CA ALA A 166 14.07 -14.01 0.49
C ALA A 166 15.08 -13.46 1.52
N LEU A 167 14.58 -12.70 2.51
CA LEU A 167 15.38 -12.12 3.58
C LEU A 167 15.69 -13.22 4.61
N THR A 168 16.62 -14.12 4.27
CA THR A 168 17.15 -15.12 5.20
C THR A 168 18.49 -14.66 5.72
N ASP A 169 18.72 -14.84 7.05
CA ASP A 169 20.01 -14.66 7.67
C ASP A 169 21.08 -15.65 7.15
#